data_ca431fe792f0d83bf78953f2f313cfc5
#
_entry.id   ca431fe792f0d83bf78953f2f313cfc5
#
_cell.length_a   1.000
_cell.length_b   1.000
_cell.length_c   1.000
_cell.angle_alpha   90.00
_cell.angle_beta   90.00
_cell.angle_gamma   90.00
#
_symmetry.space_group_name_H-M   'P 1'
#
loop_
_entity.id
_entity.type
_entity.pdbx_description
1 polymer ?
#
loop_
_entity_poly.entity_id
_entity_poly.type
_entity_poly.pdbx_seq_one_letter_code
_entity_poly.pdbx_strand_id
1 'polypeptide(L)'
;MKTVVLVVLLAIVALGAIYIIFQQPAYPMNENDAKKFFLEDLREKYPNAGIREIMDITQLTSSDGSSYYQLKARVTNGEGTPCPERIHVYYDYPPKNYVSQPPEYITKSCKVCINEPHCILAFTEEAIIASHTYNGTGEIEKFIKDNSDAAATASAMDSYGNYTGVWLVKWSSPSSALSYTAVLSKTQNTVLEIIKESN
;
A
#
# COMPACT_ATOMS: atom_id res chain seq x y z
N MET A 1 -45.71 34.07 -38.54
CA MET A 1 -44.48 34.78 -38.06
C MET A 1 -44.21 34.57 -36.56
N LYS A 2 -45.14 34.79 -35.62
CA LYS A 2 -44.90 34.69 -34.18
C LYS A 2 -44.44 33.27 -33.71
N THR A 3 -45.01 32.21 -34.29
CA THR A 3 -44.67 30.81 -33.95
C THR A 3 -43.25 30.43 -34.37
N VAL A 4 -42.78 30.88 -35.53
CA VAL A 4 -41.44 30.60 -36.03
C VAL A 4 -40.37 31.29 -35.16
N VAL A 5 -40.62 32.51 -34.71
CA VAL A 5 -39.73 33.27 -33.82
C VAL A 5 -39.61 32.55 -32.47
N LEU A 6 -40.70 32.01 -31.93
CA LEU A 6 -40.71 31.30 -30.66
C LEU A 6 -39.88 29.99 -30.74
N VAL A 7 -40.00 29.23 -31.82
CA VAL A 7 -39.25 28.00 -32.04
C VAL A 7 -37.74 28.26 -32.15
N VAL A 8 -37.36 29.32 -32.89
CA VAL A 8 -35.93 29.72 -33.01
C VAL A 8 -35.35 30.15 -31.67
N LEU A 9 -36.10 30.90 -30.86
CA LEU A 9 -35.67 31.29 -29.52
C LEU A 9 -35.45 30.08 -28.59
N LEU A 10 -36.37 29.13 -28.59
CA LEU A 10 -36.24 27.91 -27.83
C LEU A 10 -35.03 27.06 -28.27
N ALA A 11 -34.76 26.97 -29.57
CA ALA A 11 -33.58 26.26 -30.09
C ALA A 11 -32.26 26.93 -29.64
N ILE A 12 -32.20 28.27 -29.64
CA ILE A 12 -31.01 29.00 -29.16
C ILE A 12 -30.79 28.80 -27.68
N VAL A 13 -31.86 28.83 -26.87
CA VAL A 13 -31.75 28.57 -25.41
C VAL A 13 -31.31 27.14 -25.15
N ALA A 14 -31.85 26.17 -25.87
CA ALA A 14 -31.45 24.76 -25.74
C ALA A 14 -29.98 24.54 -26.13
N LEU A 15 -29.50 25.11 -27.22
CA LEU A 15 -28.09 25.05 -27.65
C LEU A 15 -27.17 25.78 -26.66
N GLY A 16 -27.60 26.92 -26.10
CA GLY A 16 -26.85 27.63 -25.05
C GLY A 16 -26.74 26.83 -23.78
N ALA A 17 -27.82 26.15 -23.34
CA ALA A 17 -27.80 25.26 -22.16
C ALA A 17 -26.90 24.06 -22.40
N ILE A 18 -26.94 23.43 -23.58
CA ILE A 18 -26.04 22.32 -23.95
C ILE A 18 -24.58 22.80 -23.94
N TYR A 19 -24.29 23.98 -24.51
CA TYR A 19 -22.95 24.55 -24.54
C TYR A 19 -22.40 24.79 -23.11
N ILE A 20 -23.22 25.32 -22.20
CA ILE A 20 -22.84 25.54 -20.78
C ILE A 20 -22.57 24.21 -20.06
N ILE A 21 -23.36 23.16 -20.33
CA ILE A 21 -23.17 21.83 -19.74
C ILE A 21 -21.85 21.17 -20.22
N PHE A 22 -21.49 21.39 -21.48
CA PHE A 22 -20.22 20.86 -22.02
C PHE A 22 -19.00 21.73 -21.70
N GLN A 23 -19.17 22.98 -21.29
CA GLN A 23 -18.11 23.84 -20.74
C GLN A 23 -18.06 23.74 -19.20
N GLN A 24 -18.28 22.60 -18.62
CA GLN A 24 -17.91 22.47 -17.21
C GLN A 24 -16.43 22.84 -17.07
N PRO A 25 -16.09 23.84 -16.23
CA PRO A 25 -14.70 24.19 -16.02
C PRO A 25 -13.98 22.92 -15.61
N ALA A 26 -12.92 22.59 -16.31
CA ALA A 26 -11.99 21.58 -15.84
C ALA A 26 -11.63 22.01 -14.42
N TYR A 27 -12.09 21.27 -13.41
CA TYR A 27 -11.71 21.53 -12.03
C TYR A 27 -10.18 21.67 -12.01
N PRO A 28 -9.64 22.75 -11.44
CA PRO A 28 -8.20 22.90 -11.36
C PRO A 28 -7.67 21.64 -10.70
N MET A 29 -6.85 20.92 -11.45
CA MET A 29 -6.30 19.64 -11.01
C MET A 29 -5.38 19.92 -9.83
N ASN A 30 -5.83 19.55 -8.62
CA ASN A 30 -5.12 19.79 -7.39
C ASN A 30 -4.63 18.44 -6.83
N GLU A 31 -3.35 18.37 -6.52
CA GLU A 31 -2.72 17.18 -5.92
C GLU A 31 -3.42 16.76 -4.62
N ASN A 32 -3.85 17.72 -3.80
CA ASN A 32 -4.55 17.41 -2.55
C ASN A 32 -5.93 16.77 -2.78
N ASP A 33 -6.65 17.20 -3.81
CA ASP A 33 -7.93 16.60 -4.19
C ASP A 33 -7.72 15.18 -4.71
N ALA A 34 -6.66 14.96 -5.52
CA ALA A 34 -6.26 13.64 -5.97
C ALA A 34 -5.92 12.70 -4.79
N LYS A 35 -5.14 13.17 -3.82
CA LYS A 35 -4.81 12.42 -2.59
C LYS A 35 -6.06 12.03 -1.81
N LYS A 36 -6.95 13.00 -1.57
CA LYS A 36 -8.18 12.79 -0.80
C LYS A 36 -9.06 11.75 -1.49
N PHE A 37 -9.35 11.95 -2.76
CA PHE A 37 -10.13 11.00 -3.56
C PHE A 37 -9.55 9.59 -3.51
N PHE A 38 -8.23 9.47 -3.70
CA PHE A 38 -7.56 8.18 -3.70
C PHE A 38 -7.62 7.47 -2.35
N LEU A 39 -7.42 8.20 -1.24
CA LEU A 39 -7.54 7.62 0.10
C LEU A 39 -8.96 7.17 0.43
N GLU A 40 -9.98 7.89 -0.04
CA GLU A 40 -11.38 7.50 0.12
C GLU A 40 -11.69 6.22 -0.66
N ASP A 41 -11.25 6.13 -1.92
CA ASP A 41 -11.41 4.94 -2.77
C ASP A 41 -10.66 3.71 -2.21
N LEU A 42 -9.44 3.91 -1.67
CA LEU A 42 -8.71 2.84 -1.01
C LEU A 42 -9.43 2.29 0.23
N ARG A 43 -10.09 3.16 1.01
CA ARG A 43 -10.88 2.72 2.18
C ARG A 43 -12.10 1.91 1.76
N GLU A 44 -12.73 2.30 0.67
CA GLU A 44 -13.91 1.60 0.13
C GLU A 44 -13.53 0.23 -0.46
N LYS A 45 -12.47 0.18 -1.28
CA LYS A 45 -12.06 -1.06 -1.97
C LYS A 45 -11.33 -2.05 -1.08
N TYR A 46 -10.62 -1.56 -0.06
CA TYR A 46 -9.83 -2.39 0.86
C TYR A 46 -10.23 -2.14 2.32
N PRO A 47 -11.47 -2.38 2.71
CA PRO A 47 -11.98 -2.01 4.05
C PRO A 47 -11.24 -2.71 5.20
N ASN A 48 -10.72 -3.91 4.95
CA ASN A 48 -10.04 -4.75 5.96
C ASN A 48 -8.51 -4.55 5.98
N ALA A 49 -7.95 -3.70 5.12
CA ALA A 49 -6.52 -3.46 5.14
C ALA A 49 -6.09 -2.70 6.40
N GLY A 50 -5.02 -3.14 7.05
CA GLY A 50 -4.40 -2.44 8.18
C GLY A 50 -3.67 -1.17 7.73
N ILE A 51 -2.99 -1.24 6.58
CA ILE A 51 -2.23 -0.11 6.01
C ILE A 51 -2.83 0.30 4.67
N ARG A 52 -2.98 1.62 4.47
CA ARG A 52 -3.35 2.29 3.22
C ARG A 52 -2.54 3.57 3.14
N GLU A 53 -1.46 3.54 2.39
CA GLU A 53 -0.49 4.63 2.34
C GLU A 53 -0.19 5.01 0.90
N ILE A 54 -0.27 6.31 0.59
CA ILE A 54 0.17 6.83 -0.71
C ILE A 54 1.70 6.89 -0.68
N MET A 55 2.32 6.15 -1.57
CA MET A 55 3.78 6.05 -1.69
C MET A 55 4.35 7.11 -2.63
N ASP A 56 3.62 7.41 -3.72
CA ASP A 56 4.08 8.32 -4.76
C ASP A 56 2.91 8.99 -5.48
N ILE A 57 3.15 10.22 -5.95
CA ILE A 57 2.24 10.97 -6.79
C ILE A 57 3.06 11.65 -7.88
N THR A 58 2.81 11.28 -9.13
CA THR A 58 3.50 11.82 -10.28
C THR A 58 2.52 12.52 -11.21
N GLN A 59 2.81 13.75 -11.61
CA GLN A 59 2.04 14.45 -12.65
C GLN A 59 2.55 14.02 -14.03
N LEU A 60 1.64 13.54 -14.86
CA LEU A 60 1.92 13.06 -16.21
C LEU A 60 1.09 13.82 -17.25
N THR A 61 1.51 13.72 -18.51
CA THR A 61 0.77 14.28 -19.66
C THR A 61 0.35 13.16 -20.58
N SER A 62 -0.92 13.08 -20.89
CA SER A 62 -1.50 12.12 -21.83
C SER A 62 -1.14 12.49 -23.29
N SER A 63 -1.32 11.57 -24.21
CA SER A 63 -1.06 11.77 -25.64
C SER A 63 -1.93 12.88 -26.29
N ASP A 64 -3.06 13.21 -25.67
CA ASP A 64 -3.95 14.31 -26.09
C ASP A 64 -3.53 15.69 -25.49
N GLY A 65 -2.42 15.73 -24.74
CA GLY A 65 -1.91 16.93 -24.08
C GLY A 65 -2.57 17.26 -22.74
N SER A 66 -3.54 16.46 -22.28
CA SER A 66 -4.16 16.65 -20.97
C SER A 66 -3.22 16.17 -19.86
N SER A 67 -3.11 16.93 -18.76
CA SER A 67 -2.37 16.53 -17.58
C SER A 67 -3.23 15.67 -16.66
N TYR A 68 -2.60 14.73 -15.94
CA TYR A 68 -3.23 13.91 -14.91
C TYR A 68 -2.21 13.55 -13.83
N TYR A 69 -2.69 13.15 -12.65
CA TYR A 69 -1.85 12.56 -11.61
C TYR A 69 -1.95 11.04 -11.67
N GLN A 70 -0.81 10.37 -11.65
CA GLN A 70 -0.72 8.96 -11.35
C GLN A 70 -0.31 8.79 -9.89
N LEU A 71 -1.10 8.04 -9.14
CA LEU A 71 -0.88 7.78 -7.73
C LEU A 71 -0.56 6.30 -7.53
N LYS A 72 0.44 6.04 -6.69
CA LYS A 72 0.82 4.70 -6.24
C LYS A 72 0.56 4.59 -4.75
N ALA A 73 -0.14 3.56 -4.33
CA ALA A 73 -0.37 3.28 -2.92
C ALA A 73 0.08 1.89 -2.52
N ARG A 74 0.50 1.76 -1.27
CA ARG A 74 0.70 0.52 -0.54
C ARG A 74 -0.57 0.18 0.22
N VAL A 75 -1.03 -1.05 0.05
CA VAL A 75 -2.15 -1.62 0.80
C VAL A 75 -1.67 -2.92 1.43
N THR A 76 -1.86 -3.08 2.75
CA THR A 76 -1.44 -4.27 3.48
C THR A 76 -2.62 -4.91 4.18
N ASN A 77 -2.87 -6.18 3.89
CA ASN A 77 -3.81 -7.02 4.60
C ASN A 77 -3.08 -7.91 5.60
N GLY A 78 -3.70 -8.17 6.76
CA GLY A 78 -3.13 -9.05 7.77
C GLY A 78 -1.87 -8.48 8.42
N GLU A 79 -1.83 -7.17 8.69
CA GLU A 79 -0.74 -6.55 9.44
C GLU A 79 -0.53 -7.29 10.77
N GLY A 80 0.73 -7.61 11.09
CA GLY A 80 1.10 -8.36 12.29
C GLY A 80 0.85 -9.88 12.23
N THR A 81 0.16 -10.40 11.21
CA THR A 81 0.06 -11.84 10.99
C THR A 81 1.37 -12.42 10.44
N PRO A 82 1.58 -13.74 10.51
CA PRO A 82 2.80 -14.36 9.95
C PRO A 82 3.00 -14.09 8.45
N CYS A 83 1.92 -13.93 7.70
CA CYS A 83 1.96 -13.77 6.26
C CYS A 83 1.19 -12.52 5.80
N PRO A 84 1.65 -11.32 6.14
CA PRO A 84 1.00 -10.11 5.66
C PRO A 84 1.10 -10.00 4.14
N GLU A 85 -0.02 -9.69 3.49
CA GLU A 85 -0.08 -9.49 2.05
C GLU A 85 0.02 -8.00 1.73
N ARG A 86 1.08 -7.62 0.99
CA ARG A 86 1.27 -6.27 0.48
C ARG A 86 1.02 -6.23 -1.01
N ILE A 87 0.19 -5.28 -1.41
CA ILE A 87 -0.06 -4.96 -2.82
C ILE A 87 0.26 -3.48 -3.09
N HIS A 88 0.68 -3.19 -4.31
CA HIS A 88 0.70 -1.82 -4.83
C HIS A 88 -0.49 -1.61 -5.75
N VAL A 89 -1.15 -0.49 -5.56
CA VAL A 89 -2.33 -0.08 -6.33
C VAL A 89 -2.03 1.23 -7.03
N TYR A 90 -2.42 1.32 -8.29
CA TYR A 90 -2.15 2.47 -9.15
C TYR A 90 -3.46 3.08 -9.63
N TYR A 91 -3.55 4.42 -9.59
CA TYR A 91 -4.69 5.18 -10.04
C TYR A 91 -4.28 6.39 -10.84
N ASP A 92 -5.13 6.77 -11.83
CA ASP A 92 -5.01 8.02 -12.54
C ASP A 92 -6.13 8.98 -12.08
N TYR A 93 -5.78 10.24 -11.84
CA TYR A 93 -6.72 11.29 -11.45
C TYR A 93 -6.57 12.52 -12.33
N PRO A 94 -7.64 13.12 -12.92
CA PRO A 94 -9.03 12.68 -12.78
C PRO A 94 -9.25 11.30 -13.40
N PRO A 95 -10.18 10.50 -12.83
CA PRO A 95 -10.39 9.13 -13.26
C PRO A 95 -10.97 9.12 -14.68
N LYS A 96 -10.15 8.80 -15.67
CA LYS A 96 -10.62 8.47 -17.04
C LYS A 96 -11.06 7.00 -17.11
N ASN A 97 -10.37 6.14 -16.34
CA ASN A 97 -10.73 4.76 -16.04
C ASN A 97 -10.32 4.51 -14.59
N TYR A 98 -11.18 3.93 -13.78
CA TYR A 98 -11.03 3.82 -12.33
C TYR A 98 -9.78 3.06 -11.84
N VAL A 99 -9.16 2.24 -12.67
CA VAL A 99 -7.90 1.56 -12.37
C VAL A 99 -7.06 1.54 -13.64
N SER A 100 -5.93 2.21 -13.60
CA SER A 100 -5.02 2.25 -14.76
C SER A 100 -4.24 0.95 -14.93
N GLN A 101 -3.99 0.22 -13.85
CA GLN A 101 -3.21 -1.00 -13.85
C GLN A 101 -3.76 -2.01 -12.83
N PRO A 102 -3.63 -3.34 -13.08
CA PRO A 102 -3.96 -4.33 -12.07
C PRO A 102 -3.04 -4.18 -10.85
N PRO A 103 -3.52 -4.53 -9.64
CA PRO A 103 -2.69 -4.51 -8.45
C PRO A 103 -1.44 -5.37 -8.59
N GLU A 104 -0.31 -4.85 -8.16
CA GLU A 104 0.96 -5.56 -8.11
C GLU A 104 1.12 -6.22 -6.74
N TYR A 105 1.17 -7.55 -6.70
CA TYR A 105 1.39 -8.30 -5.46
C TYR A 105 2.87 -8.36 -5.14
N ILE A 106 3.28 -7.73 -4.04
CA ILE A 106 4.68 -7.64 -3.59
C ILE A 106 5.02 -8.79 -2.64
N THR A 107 4.18 -9.02 -1.63
CA THR A 107 4.33 -10.19 -0.76
C THR A 107 3.13 -11.12 -0.97
N LYS A 108 3.38 -12.30 -1.50
CA LYS A 108 2.37 -13.33 -1.71
C LYS A 108 2.93 -14.68 -1.30
N SER A 109 2.08 -15.50 -0.67
CA SER A 109 2.48 -16.86 -0.27
C SER A 109 3.61 -16.89 0.76
N CYS A 110 3.68 -15.89 1.65
CA CYS A 110 4.64 -15.86 2.76
C CYS A 110 6.11 -16.02 2.35
N LYS A 111 6.49 -15.37 1.25
CA LYS A 111 7.83 -15.49 0.70
C LYS A 111 8.38 -14.12 0.35
N VAL A 112 9.61 -13.85 0.78
CA VAL A 112 10.38 -12.68 0.43
C VAL A 112 11.79 -13.09 0.07
N CYS A 113 12.43 -12.37 -0.84
CA CYS A 113 13.86 -12.53 -1.16
C CYS A 113 14.27 -13.95 -1.62
N ILE A 114 13.40 -14.65 -2.34
CA ILE A 114 13.70 -16.00 -2.79
C ILE A 114 14.73 -15.94 -3.91
N ASN A 115 15.89 -16.58 -3.70
CA ASN A 115 17.01 -16.62 -4.64
C ASN A 115 17.63 -15.26 -4.97
N GLU A 116 17.38 -14.22 -4.16
CA GLU A 116 18.01 -12.91 -4.31
C GLU A 116 19.07 -12.69 -3.24
N PRO A 117 20.35 -12.75 -3.58
CA PRO A 117 21.46 -12.63 -2.60
C PRO A 117 21.58 -11.22 -2.00
N HIS A 118 21.01 -10.21 -2.65
CA HIS A 118 21.05 -8.80 -2.24
C HIS A 118 19.65 -8.22 -2.06
N CYS A 119 18.77 -8.92 -1.35
CA CYS A 119 17.45 -8.44 -1.06
C CYS A 119 17.47 -7.39 0.04
N ILE A 120 16.78 -6.29 -0.21
CA ILE A 120 16.56 -5.22 0.77
C ILE A 120 15.18 -5.41 1.40
N LEU A 121 15.13 -5.57 2.72
CA LEU A 121 13.89 -5.54 3.48
C LEU A 121 13.47 -4.07 3.68
N ALA A 122 12.65 -3.55 2.80
CA ALA A 122 12.28 -2.14 2.79
C ALA A 122 11.07 -1.83 3.70
N PHE A 123 10.21 -2.84 3.95
CA PHE A 123 8.94 -2.64 4.63
C PHE A 123 8.70 -3.68 5.72
N THR A 124 7.79 -3.36 6.63
CA THR A 124 7.42 -4.20 7.79
C THR A 124 6.96 -5.60 7.38
N GLU A 125 6.19 -5.73 6.30
CA GLU A 125 5.69 -7.03 5.82
C GLU A 125 6.83 -7.97 5.44
N GLU A 126 7.83 -7.44 4.76
CA GLU A 126 9.01 -8.21 4.36
C GLU A 126 9.80 -8.66 5.58
N ALA A 127 10.00 -7.75 6.55
CA ALA A 127 10.68 -8.08 7.80
C ALA A 127 9.93 -9.14 8.61
N ILE A 128 8.60 -9.03 8.72
CA ILE A 128 7.77 -10.02 9.42
C ILE A 128 7.91 -11.39 8.77
N ILE A 129 7.77 -11.51 7.45
CA ILE A 129 7.90 -12.77 6.74
C ILE A 129 9.33 -13.33 6.93
N ALA A 130 10.36 -12.50 6.72
CA ALA A 130 11.76 -12.91 6.88
C ALA A 130 12.07 -13.44 8.27
N SER A 131 11.47 -12.84 9.32
CA SER A 131 11.73 -13.19 10.72
C SER A 131 11.38 -14.63 11.12
N HIS A 132 10.58 -15.32 10.32
CA HIS A 132 10.20 -16.71 10.58
C HIS A 132 10.42 -17.67 9.40
N THR A 133 10.85 -17.15 8.24
CA THR A 133 11.09 -17.99 7.05
C THR A 133 12.56 -18.11 6.66
N TYR A 134 13.44 -17.27 7.21
CA TYR A 134 14.88 -17.34 6.95
C TYR A 134 15.55 -18.47 7.72
N ASN A 135 16.74 -18.86 7.26
CA ASN A 135 17.54 -19.85 7.96
C ASN A 135 17.87 -19.37 9.39
N GLY A 136 17.69 -20.24 10.37
CA GLY A 136 17.96 -19.96 11.78
C GLY A 136 16.73 -19.48 12.58
N THR A 137 15.56 -19.31 11.96
CA THR A 137 14.34 -18.84 12.64
C THR A 137 13.42 -19.96 13.16
N GLY A 138 13.87 -21.20 13.21
CA GLY A 138 13.03 -22.35 13.56
C GLY A 138 12.34 -22.28 14.92
N GLU A 139 12.89 -21.54 15.90
CA GLU A 139 12.23 -21.31 17.18
C GLU A 139 11.02 -20.40 17.05
N ILE A 140 11.12 -19.35 16.21
CA ILE A 140 10.02 -18.43 15.92
C ILE A 140 8.96 -19.15 15.11
N GLU A 141 9.34 -19.91 14.08
CA GLU A 141 8.40 -20.70 13.29
C GLU A 141 7.60 -21.67 14.18
N LYS A 142 8.29 -22.35 15.10
CA LYS A 142 7.65 -23.22 16.08
C LYS A 142 6.72 -22.46 17.01
N PHE A 143 7.14 -21.29 17.52
CA PHE A 143 6.33 -20.45 18.38
C PHE A 143 5.02 -20.03 17.68
N ILE A 144 5.08 -19.58 16.43
CA ILE A 144 3.92 -19.22 15.62
C ILE A 144 2.98 -20.40 15.43
N LYS A 145 3.53 -21.59 15.15
CA LYS A 145 2.76 -22.81 14.94
C LYS A 145 2.03 -23.26 16.22
N ASP A 146 2.68 -23.12 17.36
CA ASP A 146 2.13 -23.53 18.66
C ASP A 146 1.13 -22.51 19.23
N ASN A 147 1.14 -21.26 18.74
CA ASN A 147 0.30 -20.16 19.21
C ASN A 147 -0.42 -19.51 18.03
N SER A 148 -1.66 -19.93 17.76
CA SER A 148 -2.44 -19.44 16.61
C SER A 148 -2.82 -17.95 16.69
N ASP A 149 -2.69 -17.33 17.87
CA ASP A 149 -2.90 -15.92 18.17
C ASP A 149 -1.59 -15.11 18.19
N ALA A 150 -0.46 -15.73 17.78
CA ALA A 150 0.82 -15.05 17.70
C ALA A 150 0.75 -13.88 16.69
N ALA A 151 1.22 -12.73 17.15
CA ALA A 151 1.29 -11.53 16.33
C ALA A 151 2.69 -10.90 16.37
N ALA A 152 3.07 -10.27 15.26
CA ALA A 152 4.34 -9.60 15.11
C ALA A 152 4.19 -8.08 15.13
N THR A 153 5.20 -7.42 15.69
CA THR A 153 5.46 -6.00 15.47
C THR A 153 6.86 -5.84 14.90
N ALA A 154 7.02 -5.01 13.87
CA ALA A 154 8.31 -4.78 13.24
C ALA A 154 8.70 -3.30 13.32
N SER A 155 9.95 -3.03 13.70
CA SER A 155 10.51 -1.68 13.81
C SER A 155 11.85 -1.63 13.09
N ALA A 156 12.00 -0.65 12.20
CA ALA A 156 13.27 -0.36 11.55
C ALA A 156 14.15 0.48 12.46
N MET A 157 15.41 0.09 12.64
CA MET A 157 16.38 0.82 13.45
C MET A 157 17.67 1.06 12.67
N ASP A 158 18.31 2.20 12.92
CA ASP A 158 19.62 2.50 12.35
C ASP A 158 20.71 1.69 13.01
N SER A 159 20.55 1.39 14.31
CA SER A 159 21.49 0.54 15.07
C SER A 159 20.79 -0.20 16.20
N TYR A 160 21.27 -1.40 16.51
CA TYR A 160 20.87 -2.20 17.66
C TYR A 160 22.08 -3.04 18.13
N GLY A 161 22.55 -2.79 19.37
CA GLY A 161 23.79 -3.39 19.85
C GLY A 161 24.98 -3.07 18.95
N ASN A 162 25.61 -4.10 18.39
CA ASN A 162 26.74 -3.98 17.45
C ASN A 162 26.31 -3.99 15.98
N TYR A 163 25.01 -4.05 15.68
CA TYR A 163 24.47 -4.14 14.34
C TYR A 163 23.98 -2.78 13.86
N THR A 164 24.09 -2.53 12.55
CA THR A 164 23.60 -1.32 11.88
C THR A 164 22.61 -1.66 10.78
N GLY A 165 21.63 -0.80 10.54
CA GLY A 165 20.63 -0.98 9.49
C GLY A 165 19.82 -2.26 9.69
N VAL A 166 19.07 -2.36 10.79
CA VAL A 166 18.38 -3.58 11.20
C VAL A 166 16.86 -3.41 11.26
N TRP A 167 16.17 -4.54 11.19
CA TRP A 167 14.79 -4.70 11.63
C TRP A 167 14.78 -5.46 12.94
N LEU A 168 13.97 -4.98 13.89
CA LEU A 168 13.57 -5.73 15.08
C LEU A 168 12.14 -6.22 14.87
N VAL A 169 11.93 -7.52 14.86
CA VAL A 169 10.60 -8.12 14.73
C VAL A 169 10.30 -8.91 16.00
N LYS A 170 9.38 -8.34 16.81
CA LYS A 170 8.94 -8.99 18.05
C LYS A 170 7.68 -9.79 17.82
N TRP A 171 7.74 -11.07 18.18
CA TRP A 171 6.64 -12.02 18.20
C TRP A 171 6.13 -12.21 19.62
N SER A 172 4.84 -12.05 19.83
CA SER A 172 4.17 -12.28 21.10
C SER A 172 2.81 -12.92 20.89
N SER A 173 2.30 -13.59 21.92
CA SER A 173 0.97 -14.19 21.94
C SER A 173 0.37 -13.95 23.31
N PRO A 174 -0.91 -13.50 23.41
CA PRO A 174 -1.62 -13.42 24.68
C PRO A 174 -1.71 -14.75 25.44
N SER A 175 -1.65 -15.87 24.72
CA SER A 175 -1.73 -17.22 25.30
C SER A 175 -0.37 -17.77 25.78
N SER A 176 0.73 -17.02 25.58
CA SER A 176 2.09 -17.45 25.92
C SER A 176 2.81 -16.46 26.83
N ALA A 177 3.51 -16.98 27.84
CA ALA A 177 4.43 -16.19 28.64
C ALA A 177 5.78 -15.91 27.93
N LEU A 178 5.99 -16.47 26.74
CA LEU A 178 7.21 -16.30 25.96
C LEU A 178 6.96 -15.31 24.83
N SER A 179 7.99 -14.52 24.52
CA SER A 179 8.08 -13.72 23.30
C SER A 179 9.45 -13.90 22.65
N TYR A 180 9.53 -13.62 21.36
CA TYR A 180 10.75 -13.73 20.58
C TYR A 180 10.98 -12.43 19.80
N THR A 181 12.22 -11.99 19.73
CA THR A 181 12.62 -10.86 18.87
C THR A 181 13.67 -11.36 17.88
N ALA A 182 13.37 -11.26 16.58
CA ALA A 182 14.36 -11.45 15.54
C ALA A 182 15.03 -10.13 15.20
N VAL A 183 16.35 -10.10 15.20
CA VAL A 183 17.17 -9.02 14.67
C VAL A 183 17.59 -9.41 13.25
N LEU A 184 17.14 -8.65 12.24
CA LEU A 184 17.38 -8.93 10.83
C LEU A 184 18.23 -7.84 10.20
N SER A 185 19.14 -8.19 9.31
CA SER A 185 19.79 -7.18 8.46
C SER A 185 18.80 -6.64 7.42
N LYS A 186 18.76 -5.31 7.23
CA LYS A 186 17.96 -4.68 6.16
C LYS A 186 18.48 -4.97 4.76
N THR A 187 19.77 -5.23 4.63
CA THR A 187 20.48 -5.31 3.33
C THR A 187 21.10 -6.66 3.02
N GLN A 188 21.10 -7.55 4.00
CA GLN A 188 21.62 -8.90 3.85
C GLN A 188 20.50 -9.89 4.20
N ASN A 189 20.36 -10.92 3.42
CA ASN A 189 19.35 -11.95 3.63
C ASN A 189 19.70 -12.84 4.84
N THR A 190 19.86 -12.23 6.03
CA THR A 190 20.34 -12.91 7.24
C THR A 190 19.62 -12.48 8.51
N VAL A 191 19.43 -13.45 9.38
CA VAL A 191 19.09 -13.23 10.80
C VAL A 191 20.40 -13.03 11.55
N LEU A 192 20.49 -11.93 12.28
CA LEU A 192 21.67 -11.56 13.05
C LEU A 192 21.62 -12.14 14.46
N GLU A 193 20.43 -12.13 15.07
CA GLU A 193 20.20 -12.59 16.44
C GLU A 193 18.73 -12.97 16.64
N ILE A 194 18.49 -13.94 17.53
CA ILE A 194 17.15 -14.24 18.06
C ILE A 194 17.21 -14.12 19.58
N ILE A 195 16.36 -13.27 20.12
CA ILE A 195 16.25 -12.99 21.55
C ILE A 195 14.94 -13.61 22.05
N LYS A 196 15.06 -14.45 23.09
CA LYS A 196 13.92 -15.06 23.77
C LYS A 196 13.71 -14.37 25.11
N GLU A 197 12.49 -13.91 25.37
CA GLU A 197 12.11 -13.23 26.60
C GLU A 197 10.96 -13.97 27.28
N SER A 198 10.93 -13.95 28.61
CA SER A 198 9.78 -14.34 29.43
C SER A 198 9.07 -13.07 29.87
N ASN A 199 7.78 -12.96 29.59
CA ASN A 199 6.92 -11.86 30.01
C ASN A 199 6.47 -12.02 31.46
#